data_a3913e5bb6f6d7331d7103d5cc47b359
#
_entry.id   a3913e5bb6f6d7331d7103d5cc47b359
#
_cell.length_a   1.000
_cell.length_b   1.000
_cell.length_c   1.000
_cell.angle_alpha   90.00
_cell.angle_beta   90.00
_cell.angle_gamma   90.00
#
_symmetry.space_group_name_H-M   'P 1'
#
loop_
_entity.id
_entity.type
_entity.pdbx_description
1 polymer ?
#
loop_
_entity_poly.entity_id
_entity_poly.type
_entity_poly.pdbx_seq_one_letter_code
_entity_poly.pdbx_strand_id
1 'polypeptide(L)'
;MLTTYTKKEKFRYLLGLSGQNIIYGTVTSVLAYYLQFTILIPAVWVGLILSVARIFDAVKDPFIGAMISRGKHKLKDYLIAVPIPTAILTILCFSNGIYSAENGMPKNILIVLSAFVFYIIWEVVFTIGDIPITAYPSVLTSDEGDRTKVLSLRPIGGMASGISTLAVQPIAFALSAVFGGSAVDERNAFLITVAAFSIIGGALFQFTAIGSVERVSAERSENSGQLRYFITNPLLRKISISGFLGSLKAMTGVILTPLVTYYFASKNPQMSLIYTALFGVGSIVGLVISAAAVPSLSKKYGTKRLFAAVNLINIFPNLLLFALYVKYPQNMTNIPQTVAMFVLTLIIGSCVSISSTVQTLIISQAVDLEEKISGNRPDALFFSAHTFIVKIGTGLSSLAASIGYAVVKFSSSETAALNDFIANGGIPRLDGRYSNLMTLLFMLYTLPVALSSLLSAIPFIRGERD
;
A
#
# COMPACT_ATOMS: atom_id res chain seq x y z
N MET A 1 9.22 -19.73 -35.10
CA MET A 1 8.84 -19.51 -33.67
C MET A 1 7.85 -18.36 -33.62
N LEU A 2 6.78 -18.45 -32.81
CA LEU A 2 5.87 -17.32 -32.62
C LEU A 2 6.66 -16.14 -32.04
N THR A 3 6.62 -15.00 -32.67
CA THR A 3 7.30 -13.76 -32.23
C THR A 3 6.55 -13.05 -31.10
N THR A 4 5.31 -13.46 -30.84
CA THR A 4 4.41 -12.85 -29.85
C THR A 4 3.79 -13.91 -28.93
N TYR A 5 3.21 -13.45 -27.82
CA TYR A 5 2.56 -14.27 -26.82
C TYR A 5 1.18 -14.78 -27.30
N THR A 6 0.71 -15.86 -26.68
CA THR A 6 -0.63 -16.40 -26.89
C THR A 6 -1.65 -15.73 -25.95
N LYS A 7 -2.96 -15.77 -26.31
CA LYS A 7 -4.04 -15.30 -25.42
C LYS A 7 -4.02 -16.01 -24.06
N LYS A 8 -3.63 -17.30 -24.03
CA LYS A 8 -3.51 -18.06 -22.77
C LYS A 8 -2.38 -17.53 -21.88
N GLU A 9 -1.22 -17.19 -22.45
CA GLU A 9 -0.11 -16.59 -21.69
C GLU A 9 -0.49 -15.23 -21.14
N LYS A 10 -1.16 -14.38 -21.93
CA LYS A 10 -1.70 -13.10 -21.47
C LYS A 10 -2.65 -13.25 -20.30
N PHE A 11 -3.58 -14.20 -20.35
CA PHE A 11 -4.53 -14.48 -19.28
C PHE A 11 -3.84 -15.02 -18.03
N ARG A 12 -2.87 -15.93 -18.18
CA ARG A 12 -2.07 -16.47 -17.08
C ARG A 12 -1.24 -15.38 -16.38
N TYR A 13 -0.68 -14.45 -17.15
CA TYR A 13 0.02 -13.30 -16.59
C TYR A 13 -0.93 -12.43 -15.75
N LEU A 14 -2.15 -12.18 -16.22
CA LEU A 14 -3.16 -11.45 -15.42
C LEU A 14 -3.51 -12.18 -14.13
N LEU A 15 -3.72 -13.51 -14.19
CA LEU A 15 -3.99 -14.32 -13.00
C LEU A 15 -2.83 -14.26 -12.01
N GLY A 16 -1.59 -14.35 -12.51
CA GLY A 16 -0.41 -14.28 -11.68
C GLY A 16 -0.24 -12.92 -11.01
N LEU A 17 -0.45 -11.84 -11.74
CA LEU A 17 -0.49 -10.49 -11.17
C LEU A 17 -1.57 -10.35 -10.08
N SER A 18 -2.75 -10.91 -10.34
CA SER A 18 -3.84 -10.87 -9.36
C SER A 18 -3.47 -11.65 -8.10
N GLY A 19 -2.87 -12.84 -8.25
CA GLY A 19 -2.44 -13.66 -7.12
C GLY A 19 -1.37 -12.97 -6.27
N GLN A 20 -0.35 -12.40 -6.91
CA GLN A 20 0.68 -11.61 -6.24
C GLN A 20 0.08 -10.44 -5.47
N ASN A 21 -0.85 -9.70 -6.08
CA ASN A 21 -1.50 -8.54 -5.46
C ASN A 21 -2.47 -8.94 -4.34
N ILE A 22 -3.09 -10.12 -4.38
CA ILE A 22 -3.86 -10.66 -3.26
C ILE A 22 -2.95 -10.85 -2.04
N ILE A 23 -1.79 -11.48 -2.20
CA ILE A 23 -0.82 -11.66 -1.12
C ILE A 23 -0.34 -10.31 -0.58
N TYR A 24 0.06 -9.41 -1.46
CA TYR A 24 0.51 -8.07 -1.09
C TYR A 24 -0.56 -7.28 -0.33
N GLY A 25 -1.79 -7.26 -0.87
CA GLY A 25 -2.93 -6.58 -0.25
C GLY A 25 -3.29 -7.17 1.11
N THR A 26 -3.19 -8.50 1.27
CA THR A 26 -3.43 -9.18 2.56
C THR A 26 -2.48 -8.67 3.63
N VAL A 27 -1.18 -8.57 3.35
CA VAL A 27 -0.21 -8.08 4.34
C VAL A 27 -0.39 -6.58 4.57
N THR A 28 -0.43 -5.79 3.51
CA THR A 28 -0.41 -4.31 3.63
C THR A 28 -1.69 -3.72 4.21
N SER A 29 -2.83 -4.40 4.10
CA SER A 29 -4.12 -3.91 4.62
C SER A 29 -4.33 -4.18 6.10
N VAL A 30 -3.89 -5.33 6.61
CA VAL A 30 -4.27 -5.75 7.97
C VAL A 30 -3.11 -6.08 8.91
N LEU A 31 -1.86 -6.19 8.43
CA LEU A 31 -0.74 -6.56 9.30
C LEU A 31 -0.53 -5.55 10.45
N ALA A 32 -0.56 -4.24 10.15
CA ALA A 32 -0.43 -3.21 11.17
C ALA A 32 -1.53 -3.33 12.24
N TYR A 33 -2.77 -3.52 11.81
CA TYR A 33 -3.91 -3.75 12.70
C TYR A 33 -3.72 -5.00 13.54
N TYR A 34 -3.38 -6.13 12.91
CA TYR A 34 -3.18 -7.41 13.57
C TYR A 34 -2.09 -7.31 14.65
N LEU A 35 -0.93 -6.74 14.32
CA LEU A 35 0.17 -6.62 15.28
C LEU A 35 -0.19 -5.72 16.48
N GLN A 36 -0.86 -4.60 16.25
CA GLN A 36 -1.16 -3.63 17.30
C GLN A 36 -2.43 -3.97 18.08
N PHE A 37 -3.49 -4.38 17.42
CA PHE A 37 -4.82 -4.46 18.01
C PHE A 37 -5.31 -5.88 18.30
N THR A 38 -4.80 -6.88 17.59
CA THR A 38 -5.16 -8.28 17.84
C THR A 38 -4.15 -8.96 18.76
N ILE A 39 -2.84 -8.86 18.44
CA ILE A 39 -1.81 -9.48 19.29
C ILE A 39 -1.19 -8.53 20.31
N LEU A 40 -1.64 -7.28 20.34
CA LEU A 40 -1.35 -6.29 21.37
C LEU A 40 0.11 -5.83 21.46
N ILE A 41 0.88 -5.87 20.38
CA ILE A 41 2.21 -5.25 20.35
C ILE A 41 2.05 -3.73 20.51
N PRO A 42 2.82 -3.07 21.39
CA PRO A 42 2.77 -1.61 21.54
C PRO A 42 2.98 -0.89 20.21
N ALA A 43 2.19 0.15 19.93
CA ALA A 43 2.18 0.88 18.66
C ALA A 43 3.58 1.32 18.19
N VAL A 44 4.45 1.77 19.11
CA VAL A 44 5.82 2.20 18.77
C VAL A 44 6.64 1.06 18.17
N TRP A 45 6.53 -0.16 18.70
CA TRP A 45 7.21 -1.33 18.14
C TRP A 45 6.64 -1.71 16.78
N VAL A 46 5.31 -1.66 16.62
CA VAL A 46 4.68 -1.88 15.31
C VAL A 46 5.17 -0.86 14.28
N GLY A 47 5.22 0.43 14.66
CA GLY A 47 5.76 1.47 13.79
C GLY A 47 7.22 1.24 13.42
N LEU A 48 8.05 0.81 14.35
CA LEU A 48 9.45 0.47 14.07
C LEU A 48 9.56 -0.73 13.12
N ILE A 49 8.79 -1.80 13.36
CA ILE A 49 8.76 -2.99 12.48
C ILE A 49 8.44 -2.57 11.05
N LEU A 50 7.35 -1.83 10.85
CA LEU A 50 6.91 -1.42 9.53
C LEU A 50 7.87 -0.44 8.87
N SER A 51 8.41 0.53 9.63
CA SER A 51 9.30 1.56 9.09
C SER A 51 10.65 0.99 8.69
N VAL A 52 11.26 0.19 9.57
CA VAL A 52 12.58 -0.44 9.28
C VAL A 52 12.45 -1.39 8.09
N ALA A 53 11.37 -2.17 8.03
CA ALA A 53 11.13 -3.06 6.89
C ALA A 53 10.98 -2.28 5.58
N ARG A 54 10.27 -1.14 5.56
CA ARG A 54 10.11 -0.31 4.35
C ARG A 54 11.40 0.38 3.92
N ILE A 55 12.21 0.85 4.87
CA ILE A 55 13.52 1.42 4.56
C ILE A 55 14.46 0.34 4.03
N PHE A 56 14.46 -0.83 4.68
CA PHE A 56 15.22 -1.98 4.22
C PHE A 56 14.79 -2.44 2.82
N ASP A 57 13.49 -2.46 2.54
CA ASP A 57 12.91 -2.75 1.23
C ASP A 57 13.46 -1.80 0.14
N ALA A 58 13.48 -0.51 0.42
CA ALA A 58 14.07 0.47 -0.50
C ALA A 58 15.54 0.17 -0.81
N VAL A 59 16.33 -0.14 0.23
CA VAL A 59 17.79 -0.38 0.08
C VAL A 59 18.08 -1.69 -0.65
N LYS A 60 17.35 -2.78 -0.34
CA LYS A 60 17.62 -4.11 -0.91
C LYS A 60 17.19 -4.27 -2.37
N ASP A 61 16.17 -3.51 -2.84
CA ASP A 61 15.62 -3.68 -4.18
C ASP A 61 16.65 -3.58 -5.31
N PRO A 62 17.57 -2.59 -5.33
CA PRO A 62 18.63 -2.54 -6.31
C PRO A 62 19.57 -3.75 -6.27
N PHE A 63 19.85 -4.28 -5.07
CA PHE A 63 20.72 -5.45 -4.92
C PHE A 63 20.05 -6.72 -5.43
N ILE A 64 18.76 -6.93 -5.10
CA ILE A 64 17.99 -8.07 -5.60
C ILE A 64 17.82 -7.97 -7.12
N GLY A 65 17.53 -6.78 -7.65
CA GLY A 65 17.45 -6.54 -9.09
C GLY A 65 18.76 -6.87 -9.82
N ALA A 66 19.89 -6.44 -9.27
CA ALA A 66 21.22 -6.78 -9.80
C ALA A 66 21.52 -8.29 -9.70
N MET A 67 21.14 -8.94 -8.60
CA MET A 67 21.29 -10.39 -8.43
C MET A 67 20.50 -11.16 -9.50
N ILE A 68 19.24 -10.77 -9.74
CA ILE A 68 18.38 -11.40 -10.75
C ILE A 68 18.91 -11.16 -12.16
N SER A 69 19.33 -9.94 -12.50
CA SER A 69 19.83 -9.58 -13.82
C SER A 69 21.16 -10.22 -14.17
N ARG A 70 22.03 -10.47 -13.18
CA ARG A 70 23.34 -11.14 -13.34
C ARG A 70 23.23 -12.65 -13.19
N GLY A 71 22.12 -13.16 -12.66
CA GLY A 71 21.87 -14.56 -12.42
C GLY A 71 21.83 -15.39 -13.73
N LYS A 72 22.08 -16.70 -13.61
CA LYS A 72 21.98 -17.66 -14.72
C LYS A 72 20.52 -18.13 -14.96
N HIS A 73 19.64 -17.87 -14.01
CA HIS A 73 18.24 -18.29 -14.03
C HIS A 73 17.39 -17.36 -14.88
N LYS A 74 16.38 -17.92 -15.53
CA LYS A 74 15.35 -17.17 -16.26
C LYS A 74 14.38 -16.52 -15.29
N LEU A 75 13.71 -15.44 -15.70
CA LEU A 75 12.67 -14.80 -14.86
C LEU A 75 11.58 -15.79 -14.47
N LYS A 76 11.24 -16.70 -15.38
CA LYS A 76 10.29 -17.79 -15.15
C LYS A 76 10.68 -18.68 -13.96
N ASP A 77 11.95 -18.97 -13.75
CA ASP A 77 12.40 -19.87 -12.67
C ASP A 77 12.09 -19.26 -11.29
N TYR A 78 12.27 -17.94 -11.15
CA TYR A 78 11.88 -17.21 -9.94
C TYR A 78 10.36 -17.24 -9.74
N LEU A 79 9.58 -17.06 -10.82
CA LEU A 79 8.12 -17.08 -10.77
C LEU A 79 7.54 -18.48 -10.47
N ILE A 80 8.30 -19.53 -10.65
CA ILE A 80 7.95 -20.89 -10.21
C ILE A 80 8.32 -21.09 -8.73
N ALA A 81 9.52 -20.63 -8.32
CA ALA A 81 10.05 -20.93 -7.00
C ALA A 81 9.45 -20.08 -5.87
N VAL A 82 9.15 -18.81 -6.13
CA VAL A 82 8.83 -17.80 -5.11
C VAL A 82 7.39 -17.82 -4.57
N PRO A 83 6.33 -18.15 -5.34
CA PRO A 83 4.95 -18.07 -4.85
C PRO A 83 4.67 -18.87 -3.57
N ILE A 84 5.18 -20.10 -3.48
CA ILE A 84 4.97 -20.96 -2.32
C ILE A 84 5.68 -20.42 -1.07
N PRO A 85 6.99 -20.10 -1.08
CA PRO A 85 7.63 -19.45 0.06
C PRO A 85 6.96 -18.14 0.49
N THR A 86 6.51 -17.32 -0.47
CA THR A 86 5.81 -16.07 -0.16
C THR A 86 4.50 -16.34 0.57
N ALA A 87 3.70 -17.31 0.12
CA ALA A 87 2.46 -17.68 0.79
C ALA A 87 2.71 -18.19 2.21
N ILE A 88 3.72 -19.05 2.40
CA ILE A 88 4.10 -19.57 3.73
C ILE A 88 4.53 -18.42 4.66
N LEU A 89 5.39 -17.52 4.18
CA LEU A 89 5.86 -16.37 4.97
C LEU A 89 4.73 -15.41 5.30
N THR A 90 3.75 -15.23 4.39
CA THR A 90 2.54 -14.46 4.69
C THR A 90 1.78 -15.05 5.87
N ILE A 91 1.60 -16.39 5.92
CA ILE A 91 0.97 -17.07 7.04
C ILE A 91 1.80 -16.89 8.33
N LEU A 92 3.13 -16.99 8.23
CA LEU A 92 4.03 -16.82 9.39
C LEU A 92 3.97 -15.41 9.96
N CYS A 93 3.78 -14.36 9.15
CA CYS A 93 3.57 -13.00 9.63
C CYS A 93 2.33 -12.84 10.53
N PHE A 94 1.36 -13.77 10.44
CA PHE A 94 0.13 -13.79 11.24
C PHE A 94 0.06 -14.94 12.23
N SER A 95 1.18 -15.64 12.47
CA SER A 95 1.24 -16.79 13.41
C SER A 95 1.70 -16.41 14.82
N ASN A 96 1.91 -15.11 15.09
CA ASN A 96 2.45 -14.64 16.37
C ASN A 96 1.47 -14.88 17.54
N GLY A 97 2.04 -15.09 18.74
CA GLY A 97 1.27 -15.16 19.97
C GLY A 97 0.81 -13.79 20.47
N ILE A 98 -0.11 -13.77 21.44
CA ILE A 98 -0.58 -12.53 22.06
C ILE A 98 0.55 -11.96 22.94
N TYR A 99 0.85 -10.69 22.76
CA TYR A 99 1.84 -9.96 23.54
C TYR A 99 1.31 -9.67 24.94
N SER A 100 2.15 -9.84 25.95
CA SER A 100 1.85 -9.46 27.31
C SER A 100 3.03 -8.70 27.91
N ALA A 101 2.74 -7.71 28.76
CA ALA A 101 3.73 -6.98 29.54
C ALA A 101 3.39 -7.08 31.02
N GLU A 102 4.38 -7.21 31.85
CA GLU A 102 4.25 -7.20 33.31
C GLU A 102 5.20 -6.14 33.88
N ASN A 103 4.69 -5.25 34.74
CA ASN A 103 5.44 -4.15 35.31
C ASN A 103 6.16 -3.25 34.27
N GLY A 104 5.56 -3.05 33.10
CA GLY A 104 6.13 -2.24 32.01
C GLY A 104 7.25 -2.96 31.21
N MET A 105 7.64 -4.18 31.60
CA MET A 105 8.60 -5.01 30.85
C MET A 105 7.88 -6.02 29.97
N PRO A 106 8.32 -6.20 28.69
CA PRO A 106 7.73 -7.20 27.82
C PRO A 106 8.00 -8.60 28.36
N LYS A 107 6.96 -9.35 28.70
CA LYS A 107 7.08 -10.77 29.07
C LYS A 107 7.60 -11.62 27.92
N ASN A 108 7.31 -11.21 26.68
CA ASN A 108 7.66 -11.95 25.47
C ASN A 108 8.19 -11.04 24.35
N ILE A 109 9.40 -10.51 24.51
CA ILE A 109 10.10 -9.77 23.45
C ILE A 109 10.25 -10.60 22.17
N LEU A 110 10.26 -11.92 22.31
CA LEU A 110 10.31 -12.87 21.19
C LEU A 110 9.14 -12.70 20.20
N ILE A 111 7.96 -12.28 20.69
CA ILE A 111 6.81 -11.99 19.82
C ILE A 111 7.10 -10.81 18.90
N VAL A 112 7.69 -9.74 19.42
CA VAL A 112 8.09 -8.56 18.65
C VAL A 112 9.19 -8.93 17.67
N LEU A 113 10.19 -9.69 18.11
CA LEU A 113 11.29 -10.13 17.26
C LEU A 113 10.82 -11.07 16.15
N SER A 114 9.92 -12.04 16.45
CA SER A 114 9.37 -12.94 15.43
C SER A 114 8.54 -12.18 14.39
N ALA A 115 7.71 -11.22 14.82
CA ALA A 115 6.95 -10.38 13.90
C ALA A 115 7.89 -9.58 12.98
N PHE A 116 8.96 -8.99 13.52
CA PHE A 116 9.97 -8.27 12.75
C PHE A 116 10.68 -9.18 11.75
N VAL A 117 11.20 -10.33 12.21
CA VAL A 117 11.98 -11.27 11.39
C VAL A 117 11.13 -11.83 10.25
N PHE A 118 9.91 -12.31 10.56
CA PHE A 118 9.02 -12.85 9.52
C PHE A 118 8.66 -11.81 8.49
N TYR A 119 8.40 -10.57 8.91
CA TYR A 119 8.06 -9.50 7.97
C TYR A 119 9.26 -9.09 7.11
N ILE A 120 10.48 -8.98 7.66
CA ILE A 120 11.69 -8.70 6.87
C ILE A 120 11.97 -9.81 5.85
N ILE A 121 11.87 -11.08 6.26
CA ILE A 121 12.08 -12.21 5.35
C ILE A 121 11.00 -12.22 4.26
N TRP A 122 9.75 -11.94 4.63
CA TRP A 122 8.64 -11.80 3.69
C TRP A 122 8.92 -10.72 2.63
N GLU A 123 9.37 -9.53 3.04
CA GLU A 123 9.73 -8.43 2.13
C GLU A 123 10.83 -8.85 1.14
N VAL A 124 11.85 -9.59 1.61
CA VAL A 124 12.93 -10.10 0.73
C VAL A 124 12.39 -11.08 -0.30
N VAL A 125 11.66 -12.09 0.15
CA VAL A 125 11.14 -13.15 -0.74
C VAL A 125 10.09 -12.58 -1.70
N PHE A 126 9.22 -11.69 -1.22
CA PHE A 126 8.25 -11.00 -2.06
C PHE A 126 8.92 -10.23 -3.19
N THR A 127 9.99 -9.46 -2.91
CA THR A 127 10.74 -8.71 -3.93
C THR A 127 11.39 -9.62 -4.96
N ILE A 128 11.89 -10.82 -4.56
CA ILE A 128 12.46 -11.80 -5.51
C ILE A 128 11.39 -12.29 -6.52
N GLY A 129 10.11 -12.22 -6.20
CA GLY A 129 9.02 -12.49 -7.11
C GLY A 129 8.47 -11.25 -7.83
N ASP A 130 8.46 -10.09 -7.16
CA ASP A 130 7.90 -8.84 -7.68
C ASP A 130 8.72 -8.28 -8.86
N ILE A 131 10.05 -8.31 -8.77
CA ILE A 131 10.92 -7.86 -9.85
C ILE A 131 10.72 -8.69 -11.12
N PRO A 132 10.78 -10.05 -11.08
CA PRO A 132 10.54 -10.86 -12.26
C PRO A 132 9.16 -10.70 -12.87
N ILE A 133 8.07 -10.69 -12.09
CA ILE A 133 6.73 -10.55 -12.66
C ILE A 133 6.53 -9.18 -13.32
N THR A 134 7.14 -8.15 -12.75
CA THR A 134 7.13 -6.80 -13.30
C THR A 134 7.89 -6.72 -14.63
N ALA A 135 9.02 -7.40 -14.75
CA ALA A 135 9.85 -7.45 -15.94
C ALA A 135 9.34 -8.48 -16.99
N TYR A 136 8.45 -9.40 -16.59
CA TYR A 136 8.04 -10.53 -17.43
C TYR A 136 7.48 -10.16 -18.82
N PRO A 137 6.72 -9.06 -19.00
CA PRO A 137 6.28 -8.63 -20.34
C PRO A 137 7.41 -8.40 -21.35
N SER A 138 8.60 -7.99 -20.89
CA SER A 138 9.73 -7.75 -21.78
C SER A 138 10.34 -9.02 -22.37
N VAL A 139 10.18 -10.16 -21.69
CA VAL A 139 10.69 -11.46 -22.18
C VAL A 139 9.62 -12.30 -22.89
N LEU A 140 8.34 -11.92 -22.78
CA LEU A 140 7.25 -12.59 -23.48
C LEU A 140 7.22 -12.28 -24.99
N THR A 141 7.59 -11.04 -25.37
CA THR A 141 7.54 -10.57 -26.76
C THR A 141 8.59 -9.50 -27.04
N SER A 142 9.13 -9.50 -28.24
CA SER A 142 9.97 -8.43 -28.80
C SER A 142 9.15 -7.28 -29.39
N ASP A 143 7.88 -7.50 -29.72
CA ASP A 143 7.01 -6.47 -30.29
C ASP A 143 6.59 -5.46 -29.21
N GLU A 144 6.86 -4.18 -29.43
CA GLU A 144 6.59 -3.10 -28.49
C GLU A 144 5.08 -2.88 -28.27
N GLY A 145 4.27 -2.99 -29.34
CA GLY A 145 2.81 -2.84 -29.25
C GLY A 145 2.17 -3.95 -28.43
N ASP A 146 2.64 -5.18 -28.61
CA ASP A 146 2.17 -6.33 -27.85
C ASP A 146 2.66 -6.29 -26.39
N ARG A 147 3.89 -5.83 -26.15
CA ARG A 147 4.42 -5.58 -24.80
C ARG A 147 3.55 -4.58 -24.04
N THR A 148 3.17 -3.48 -24.68
CA THR A 148 2.28 -2.46 -24.11
C THR A 148 0.92 -3.03 -23.73
N LYS A 149 0.33 -3.92 -24.57
CA LYS A 149 -0.93 -4.62 -24.26
C LYS A 149 -0.83 -5.55 -23.04
N VAL A 150 0.32 -6.14 -22.76
CA VAL A 150 0.55 -6.96 -21.57
C VAL A 150 0.76 -6.06 -20.36
N LEU A 151 1.55 -4.99 -20.48
CA LEU A 151 1.77 -4.02 -19.41
C LEU A 151 0.48 -3.33 -18.96
N SER A 152 -0.47 -3.09 -19.88
CA SER A 152 -1.78 -2.51 -19.52
C SER A 152 -2.64 -3.39 -18.61
N LEU A 153 -2.27 -4.67 -18.39
CA LEU A 153 -2.93 -5.55 -17.42
C LEU A 153 -2.48 -5.29 -15.96
N ARG A 154 -1.37 -4.60 -15.74
CA ARG A 154 -0.85 -4.36 -14.37
C ARG A 154 -1.84 -3.63 -13.46
N PRO A 155 -2.48 -2.53 -13.88
CA PRO A 155 -3.52 -1.90 -13.06
C PRO A 155 -4.70 -2.84 -12.74
N ILE A 156 -5.10 -3.67 -13.72
CA ILE A 156 -6.21 -4.62 -13.55
C ILE A 156 -5.83 -5.69 -12.51
N GLY A 157 -4.63 -6.29 -12.63
CA GLY A 157 -4.12 -7.24 -11.64
C GLY A 157 -3.96 -6.60 -10.26
N GLY A 158 -3.54 -5.32 -10.21
CA GLY A 158 -3.41 -4.55 -8.98
C GLY A 158 -4.74 -4.34 -8.22
N MET A 159 -5.88 -4.32 -8.92
CA MET A 159 -7.20 -4.25 -8.27
C MET A 159 -7.48 -5.45 -7.36
N ALA A 160 -6.79 -6.57 -7.57
CA ALA A 160 -6.95 -7.75 -6.73
C ALA A 160 -6.48 -7.51 -5.27
N SER A 161 -5.57 -6.57 -5.02
CA SER A 161 -5.22 -6.16 -3.66
C SER A 161 -6.40 -5.54 -2.92
N GLY A 162 -7.31 -4.87 -3.64
CA GLY A 162 -8.55 -4.33 -3.08
C GLY A 162 -9.49 -5.41 -2.56
N ILE A 163 -9.49 -6.62 -3.15
CA ILE A 163 -10.25 -7.77 -2.65
C ILE A 163 -9.76 -8.15 -1.25
N SER A 164 -8.45 -8.24 -1.04
CA SER A 164 -7.88 -8.51 0.27
C SER A 164 -8.21 -7.42 1.28
N THR A 165 -8.08 -6.15 0.89
CA THR A 165 -8.40 -5.01 1.75
C THR A 165 -9.86 -5.01 2.19
N LEU A 166 -10.78 -5.36 1.29
CA LEU A 166 -12.22 -5.39 1.58
C LEU A 166 -12.64 -6.61 2.39
N ALA A 167 -11.98 -7.76 2.21
CA ALA A 167 -12.53 -9.05 2.65
C ALA A 167 -11.80 -9.65 3.86
N VAL A 168 -10.47 -9.48 3.98
CA VAL A 168 -9.68 -10.20 5.00
C VAL A 168 -10.16 -9.86 6.41
N GLN A 169 -10.29 -8.59 6.76
CA GLN A 169 -10.69 -8.18 8.10
C GLN A 169 -12.14 -8.55 8.44
N PRO A 170 -13.17 -8.25 7.60
CA PRO A 170 -14.55 -8.66 7.88
C PRO A 170 -14.71 -10.17 8.01
N ILE A 171 -14.04 -10.97 7.17
CA ILE A 171 -14.07 -12.44 7.26
C ILE A 171 -13.43 -12.92 8.57
N ALA A 172 -12.28 -12.34 8.95
CA ALA A 172 -11.63 -12.68 10.23
C ALA A 172 -12.54 -12.36 11.42
N PHE A 173 -13.23 -11.22 11.42
CA PHE A 173 -14.17 -10.88 12.48
C PHE A 173 -15.39 -11.81 12.50
N ALA A 174 -15.95 -12.16 11.33
CA ALA A 174 -17.06 -13.11 11.26
C ALA A 174 -16.64 -14.48 11.80
N LEU A 175 -15.46 -14.94 11.45
CA LEU A 175 -14.93 -16.23 11.91
C LEU A 175 -14.60 -16.20 13.40
N SER A 176 -14.04 -15.09 13.91
CA SER A 176 -13.80 -14.90 15.35
C SER A 176 -15.10 -14.96 16.16
N ALA A 177 -16.17 -14.33 15.67
CA ALA A 177 -17.48 -14.37 16.32
C ALA A 177 -18.04 -15.81 16.38
N VAL A 178 -17.81 -16.63 15.35
CA VAL A 178 -18.21 -18.05 15.35
C VAL A 178 -17.42 -18.86 16.36
N PHE A 179 -16.14 -18.51 16.60
CA PHE A 179 -15.25 -19.23 17.55
C PHE A 179 -15.51 -18.88 19.02
N GLY A 180 -16.17 -17.75 19.31
CA GLY A 180 -16.46 -17.29 20.67
C GLY A 180 -16.06 -15.85 20.94
N GLY A 181 -15.34 -15.20 20.04
CA GLY A 181 -15.03 -13.77 20.07
C GLY A 181 -13.94 -13.35 21.03
N SER A 182 -13.19 -14.27 21.62
CA SER A 182 -12.04 -13.93 22.48
C SER A 182 -10.85 -13.39 21.66
N ALA A 183 -9.86 -12.80 22.34
CA ALA A 183 -8.62 -12.35 21.68
C ALA A 183 -7.87 -13.50 20.99
N VAL A 184 -7.92 -14.71 21.55
CA VAL A 184 -7.33 -15.92 20.96
C VAL A 184 -8.11 -16.33 19.72
N ASP A 185 -9.44 -16.25 19.75
CA ASP A 185 -10.30 -16.57 18.62
C ASP A 185 -10.09 -15.59 17.47
N GLU A 186 -9.96 -14.30 17.75
CA GLU A 186 -9.65 -13.28 16.75
C GLU A 186 -8.29 -13.54 16.09
N ARG A 187 -7.26 -13.85 16.88
CA ARG A 187 -5.93 -14.23 16.37
C ARG A 187 -6.01 -15.43 15.43
N ASN A 188 -6.70 -16.49 15.85
CA ASN A 188 -6.86 -17.71 15.06
C ASN A 188 -7.67 -17.46 13.79
N ALA A 189 -8.71 -16.64 13.87
CA ALA A 189 -9.52 -16.23 12.73
C ALA A 189 -8.71 -15.46 11.70
N PHE A 190 -7.85 -14.51 12.11
CA PHE A 190 -6.92 -13.84 11.21
C PHE A 190 -5.96 -14.84 10.55
N LEU A 191 -5.36 -15.76 11.33
CA LEU A 191 -4.44 -16.76 10.79
C LEU A 191 -5.12 -17.62 9.71
N ILE A 192 -6.31 -18.14 9.96
CA ILE A 192 -7.07 -18.97 9.01
C ILE A 192 -7.46 -18.16 7.78
N THR A 193 -7.96 -16.94 7.94
CA THR A 193 -8.35 -16.08 6.83
C THR A 193 -7.15 -15.72 5.94
N VAL A 194 -6.05 -15.31 6.55
CA VAL A 194 -4.81 -15.01 5.85
C VAL A 194 -4.24 -16.23 5.15
N ALA A 195 -4.30 -17.41 5.78
CA ALA A 195 -3.88 -18.66 5.16
C ALA A 195 -4.69 -18.96 3.89
N ALA A 196 -6.01 -18.80 3.93
CA ALA A 196 -6.86 -18.99 2.76
C ALA A 196 -6.50 -18.01 1.61
N PHE A 197 -6.36 -16.71 1.91
CA PHE A 197 -5.96 -15.72 0.91
C PHE A 197 -4.54 -15.96 0.38
N SER A 198 -3.61 -16.39 1.24
CA SER A 198 -2.23 -16.69 0.86
C SER A 198 -2.14 -17.92 -0.06
N ILE A 199 -2.90 -18.97 0.23
CA ILE A 199 -2.95 -20.18 -0.61
C ILE A 199 -3.57 -19.84 -1.97
N ILE A 200 -4.70 -19.14 -1.99
CA ILE A 200 -5.35 -18.72 -3.24
C ILE A 200 -4.42 -17.79 -4.02
N GLY A 201 -3.84 -16.78 -3.37
CA GLY A 201 -2.93 -15.82 -3.99
C GLY A 201 -1.67 -16.51 -4.52
N GLY A 202 -1.06 -17.42 -3.76
CA GLY A 202 0.11 -18.18 -4.15
C GLY A 202 -0.17 -19.11 -5.35
N ALA A 203 -1.29 -19.81 -5.34
CA ALA A 203 -1.73 -20.64 -6.46
C ALA A 203 -1.95 -19.82 -7.73
N LEU A 204 -2.63 -18.68 -7.64
CA LEU A 204 -2.81 -17.77 -8.77
C LEU A 204 -1.48 -17.19 -9.25
N PHE A 205 -0.59 -16.80 -8.35
CA PHE A 205 0.73 -16.25 -8.69
C PHE A 205 1.57 -17.26 -9.49
N GLN A 206 1.48 -18.55 -9.17
CA GLN A 206 2.16 -19.62 -9.89
C GLN A 206 1.76 -19.68 -11.37
N PHE A 207 0.53 -19.28 -11.75
CA PHE A 207 0.07 -19.31 -13.13
C PHE A 207 0.88 -18.43 -14.08
N THR A 208 1.57 -17.40 -13.60
CA THR A 208 2.44 -16.56 -14.44
C THR A 208 3.46 -17.40 -15.19
N ALA A 209 4.06 -18.36 -14.53
CA ALA A 209 5.17 -19.16 -15.09
C ALA A 209 4.69 -20.43 -15.79
N ILE A 210 3.59 -21.03 -15.34
CA ILE A 210 3.12 -22.32 -15.87
C ILE A 210 2.71 -22.19 -17.36
N GLY A 211 3.45 -22.89 -18.23
CA GLY A 211 3.16 -22.93 -19.67
C GLY A 211 3.43 -21.63 -20.43
N SER A 212 4.15 -20.68 -19.84
CA SER A 212 4.67 -19.49 -20.52
C SER A 212 6.07 -19.75 -21.08
N VAL A 213 6.40 -19.09 -22.18
CA VAL A 213 7.69 -19.22 -22.87
C VAL A 213 8.37 -17.86 -22.94
N GLU A 214 9.59 -17.77 -22.43
CA GLU A 214 10.44 -16.59 -22.63
C GLU A 214 11.03 -16.62 -24.05
N ARG A 215 10.69 -15.61 -24.85
CA ARG A 215 11.10 -15.48 -26.26
C ARG A 215 12.26 -14.54 -26.45
N VAL A 216 12.46 -13.64 -25.51
CA VAL A 216 13.52 -12.62 -25.51
C VAL A 216 14.39 -12.81 -24.27
N SER A 217 15.70 -12.72 -24.43
CA SER A 217 16.60 -12.68 -23.28
C SER A 217 16.41 -11.37 -22.52
N ALA A 218 16.33 -11.42 -21.19
CA ALA A 218 16.29 -10.22 -20.39
C ALA A 218 17.55 -9.39 -20.59
N GLU A 219 17.40 -8.09 -20.86
CA GLU A 219 18.54 -7.19 -20.97
C GLU A 219 19.25 -7.09 -19.62
N ARG A 220 20.57 -7.24 -19.63
CA ARG A 220 21.41 -7.04 -18.46
C ARG A 220 21.58 -5.53 -18.25
N SER A 221 20.87 -4.98 -17.28
CA SER A 221 21.05 -3.58 -16.89
C SER A 221 22.25 -3.43 -15.96
N GLU A 222 23.23 -2.61 -16.32
CA GLU A 222 24.24 -2.14 -15.40
C GLU A 222 23.66 -1.05 -14.51
N ASN A 223 23.29 -1.42 -13.29
CA ASN A 223 22.68 -0.52 -12.29
C ASN A 223 23.68 0.44 -11.63
N SER A 224 24.54 1.10 -12.40
CA SER A 224 25.47 2.09 -11.89
C SER A 224 24.98 3.50 -12.23
N GLY A 225 24.53 4.27 -11.24
CA GLY A 225 24.31 5.69 -11.43
C GLY A 225 22.97 6.29 -10.97
N GLN A 226 22.12 5.58 -10.24
CA GLN A 226 20.81 6.09 -9.78
C GLN A 226 20.92 7.44 -9.04
N LEU A 227 21.86 7.55 -8.08
CA LEU A 227 22.10 8.77 -7.31
C LEU A 227 22.63 9.93 -8.17
N ARG A 228 23.43 9.64 -9.20
CA ARG A 228 23.96 10.65 -10.12
C ARG A 228 22.79 11.36 -10.83
N TYR A 229 21.86 10.61 -11.41
CA TYR A 229 20.71 11.19 -12.12
C TYR A 229 19.79 12.00 -11.21
N PHE A 230 19.63 11.59 -9.94
CA PHE A 230 18.89 12.38 -8.96
C PHE A 230 19.52 13.78 -8.74
N ILE A 231 20.85 13.85 -8.74
CA ILE A 231 21.56 15.14 -8.54
C ILE A 231 21.53 15.97 -9.82
N THR A 232 21.76 15.37 -10.99
CA THR A 232 21.93 16.06 -12.26
C THR A 232 20.64 16.46 -12.94
N ASN A 233 19.57 15.64 -12.84
CA ASN A 233 18.30 15.93 -13.49
C ASN A 233 17.34 16.72 -12.57
N PRO A 234 17.09 18.00 -12.87
CA PRO A 234 16.29 18.86 -11.98
C PRO A 234 14.83 18.43 -11.88
N LEU A 235 14.25 17.82 -12.94
CA LEU A 235 12.86 17.40 -12.94
C LEU A 235 12.68 16.11 -12.10
N LEU A 236 13.59 15.13 -12.24
CA LEU A 236 13.62 13.94 -11.40
C LEU A 236 13.78 14.32 -9.91
N ARG A 237 14.65 15.26 -9.60
CA ARG A 237 14.84 15.74 -8.23
C ARG A 237 13.57 16.38 -7.68
N LYS A 238 12.92 17.29 -8.45
CA LYS A 238 11.68 17.95 -8.02
C LYS A 238 10.57 16.93 -7.76
N ILE A 239 10.34 15.98 -8.67
CA ILE A 239 9.26 14.99 -8.50
C ILE A 239 9.56 13.99 -7.38
N SER A 240 10.82 13.63 -7.16
CA SER A 240 11.20 12.72 -6.08
C SER A 240 11.07 13.38 -4.70
N ILE A 241 11.48 14.64 -4.56
CA ILE A 241 11.23 15.43 -3.34
C ILE A 241 9.72 15.57 -3.10
N SER A 242 8.95 15.87 -4.14
CA SER A 242 7.49 15.95 -4.06
C SER A 242 6.87 14.62 -3.64
N GLY A 243 7.36 13.50 -4.16
CA GLY A 243 6.96 12.15 -3.78
C GLY A 243 7.27 11.83 -2.32
N PHE A 244 8.47 12.19 -1.84
CA PHE A 244 8.85 12.04 -0.43
C PHE A 244 7.93 12.86 0.49
N LEU A 245 7.72 14.14 0.19
CA LEU A 245 6.81 15.01 0.93
C LEU A 245 5.35 14.54 0.83
N GLY A 246 5.00 13.90 -0.30
CA GLY A 246 3.72 13.26 -0.55
C GLY A 246 3.48 11.94 0.19
N SER A 247 4.50 11.35 0.78
CA SER A 247 4.44 9.99 1.34
C SER A 247 3.57 9.85 2.60
N LEU A 248 3.31 10.95 3.33
CA LEU A 248 2.40 10.92 4.49
C LEU A 248 0.96 10.49 4.09
N LYS A 249 0.59 10.56 2.81
CA LYS A 249 -0.67 9.97 2.31
C LYS A 249 -0.76 8.48 2.59
N ALA A 250 0.37 7.79 2.70
CA ALA A 250 0.39 6.36 3.02
C ALA A 250 -0.13 6.03 4.43
N MET A 251 -0.21 7.02 5.33
CA MET A 251 -0.82 6.83 6.66
C MET A 251 -2.27 6.36 6.57
N THR A 252 -3.00 6.77 5.52
CA THR A 252 -4.39 6.31 5.32
C THR A 252 -4.50 4.80 5.28
N GLY A 253 -3.53 4.10 4.67
CA GLY A 253 -3.52 2.64 4.61
C GLY A 253 -3.37 1.96 5.98
N VAL A 254 -2.61 2.57 6.89
CA VAL A 254 -2.39 2.05 8.26
C VAL A 254 -3.57 2.40 9.17
N ILE A 255 -4.17 3.59 8.98
CA ILE A 255 -5.20 4.13 9.88
C ILE A 255 -6.62 3.70 9.47
N LEU A 256 -6.87 3.41 8.19
CA LEU A 256 -8.20 3.04 7.71
C LEU A 256 -8.79 1.85 8.47
N THR A 257 -8.01 0.79 8.63
CA THR A 257 -8.46 -0.43 9.30
C THR A 257 -8.89 -0.17 10.75
N PRO A 258 -8.09 0.43 11.64
CA PRO A 258 -8.54 0.75 13.00
C PRO A 258 -9.66 1.81 13.04
N LEU A 259 -9.67 2.78 12.12
CA LEU A 259 -10.76 3.76 12.03
C LEU A 259 -12.11 3.08 11.73
N VAL A 260 -12.15 2.20 10.73
CA VAL A 260 -13.37 1.46 10.41
C VAL A 260 -13.75 0.53 11.56
N THR A 261 -12.79 -0.21 12.11
CA THR A 261 -13.05 -1.19 13.17
C THR A 261 -13.65 -0.56 14.42
N TYR A 262 -13.03 0.49 14.92
CA TYR A 262 -13.37 1.03 16.24
C TYR A 262 -14.40 2.13 16.21
N TYR A 263 -14.37 2.98 15.18
CA TYR A 263 -15.35 4.07 15.09
C TYR A 263 -16.65 3.62 14.43
N PHE A 264 -16.57 2.99 13.26
CA PHE A 264 -17.75 2.70 12.45
C PHE A 264 -18.39 1.36 12.75
N ALA A 265 -17.58 0.31 12.87
CA ALA A 265 -18.06 -1.06 12.91
C ALA A 265 -18.19 -1.66 14.32
N SER A 266 -17.42 -1.18 15.30
CA SER A 266 -17.29 -1.85 16.63
C SER A 266 -17.09 -3.37 16.45
N LYS A 267 -16.16 -3.76 15.57
CA LYS A 267 -15.85 -5.15 15.16
C LYS A 267 -17.00 -5.93 14.50
N ASN A 268 -18.12 -5.28 14.15
CA ASN A 268 -19.19 -5.95 13.39
C ASN A 268 -18.72 -6.21 11.95
N PRO A 269 -18.76 -7.47 11.45
CA PRO A 269 -18.23 -7.83 10.14
C PRO A 269 -18.93 -7.12 8.97
N GLN A 270 -20.27 -7.01 9.02
CA GLN A 270 -21.06 -6.37 7.95
C GLN A 270 -20.75 -4.87 7.87
N MET A 271 -20.73 -4.18 9.01
CA MET A 271 -20.40 -2.75 9.07
C MET A 271 -18.94 -2.51 8.67
N SER A 272 -18.03 -3.40 9.04
CA SER A 272 -16.61 -3.33 8.63
C SER A 272 -16.50 -3.41 7.11
N LEU A 273 -17.19 -4.33 6.45
CA LEU A 273 -17.23 -4.46 5.01
C LEU A 273 -17.82 -3.19 4.33
N ILE A 274 -18.97 -2.71 4.81
CA ILE A 274 -19.66 -1.55 4.25
C ILE A 274 -18.78 -0.31 4.31
N TYR A 275 -18.20 0.02 5.47
CA TYR A 275 -17.40 1.22 5.62
C TYR A 275 -16.03 1.10 4.95
N THR A 276 -15.40 -0.08 4.95
CA THR A 276 -14.16 -0.28 4.16
C THR A 276 -14.42 -0.09 2.67
N ALA A 277 -15.53 -0.63 2.14
CA ALA A 277 -15.94 -0.41 0.76
C ALA A 277 -16.22 1.08 0.47
N LEU A 278 -16.92 1.77 1.37
CA LEU A 278 -17.26 3.18 1.25
C LEU A 278 -15.98 4.05 1.14
N PHE A 279 -14.97 3.80 1.96
CA PHE A 279 -13.68 4.49 1.88
C PHE A 279 -12.86 4.09 0.63
N GLY A 280 -12.97 2.83 0.20
CA GLY A 280 -12.20 2.28 -0.94
C GLY A 280 -12.72 2.69 -2.32
N VAL A 281 -14.04 2.89 -2.47
CA VAL A 281 -14.69 3.21 -3.77
C VAL A 281 -14.09 4.45 -4.43
N GLY A 282 -13.73 5.47 -3.63
CA GLY A 282 -13.11 6.69 -4.15
C GLY A 282 -11.84 6.44 -4.93
N SER A 283 -11.01 5.52 -4.50
CA SER A 283 -9.77 5.16 -5.20
C SER A 283 -10.04 4.44 -6.52
N ILE A 284 -11.04 3.55 -6.56
CA ILE A 284 -11.44 2.81 -7.77
C ILE A 284 -12.03 3.78 -8.81
N VAL A 285 -12.97 4.62 -8.40
CA VAL A 285 -13.55 5.66 -9.26
C VAL A 285 -12.48 6.61 -9.75
N GLY A 286 -11.54 7.00 -8.88
CA GLY A 286 -10.41 7.85 -9.22
C GLY A 286 -9.49 7.25 -10.27
N LEU A 287 -9.26 5.94 -10.27
CA LEU A 287 -8.48 5.26 -11.32
C LEU A 287 -9.16 5.40 -12.68
N VAL A 288 -10.47 5.20 -12.76
CA VAL A 288 -11.25 5.34 -14.00
C VAL A 288 -11.22 6.78 -14.49
N ILE A 289 -11.48 7.74 -13.61
CA ILE A 289 -11.42 9.18 -13.93
C ILE A 289 -10.00 9.55 -14.39
N SER A 290 -8.97 9.07 -13.72
CA SER A 290 -7.58 9.33 -14.06
C SER A 290 -7.24 8.84 -15.47
N ALA A 291 -7.60 7.60 -15.80
CA ALA A 291 -7.35 7.02 -17.11
C ALA A 291 -8.04 7.81 -18.24
N ALA A 292 -9.26 8.29 -18.00
CA ALA A 292 -10.04 9.04 -18.99
C ALA A 292 -9.62 10.53 -19.11
N ALA A 293 -9.35 11.19 -17.98
CA ALA A 293 -9.22 12.65 -17.96
C ALA A 293 -7.77 13.14 -17.99
N VAL A 294 -6.82 12.40 -17.41
CA VAL A 294 -5.42 12.86 -17.30
C VAL A 294 -4.78 13.15 -18.67
N PRO A 295 -4.94 12.34 -19.74
CA PRO A 295 -4.35 12.64 -21.03
C PRO A 295 -4.80 14.00 -21.60
N SER A 296 -6.10 14.28 -21.50
CA SER A 296 -6.70 15.54 -21.99
C SER A 296 -6.30 16.74 -21.14
N LEU A 297 -6.36 16.58 -19.81
CA LEU A 297 -6.05 17.64 -18.86
C LEU A 297 -4.55 17.98 -18.87
N SER A 298 -3.67 16.99 -18.96
CA SER A 298 -2.23 17.22 -19.04
C SER A 298 -1.82 17.92 -20.32
N LYS A 299 -2.48 17.61 -21.44
CA LYS A 299 -2.28 18.30 -22.72
C LYS A 299 -2.76 19.77 -22.67
N LYS A 300 -3.90 20.03 -21.98
CA LYS A 300 -4.50 21.37 -21.91
C LYS A 300 -3.80 22.29 -20.93
N TYR A 301 -3.46 21.81 -19.74
CA TYR A 301 -2.95 22.63 -18.62
C TYR A 301 -1.46 22.42 -18.32
N GLY A 302 -0.83 21.43 -18.95
CA GLY A 302 0.52 21.00 -18.63
C GLY A 302 0.57 20.06 -17.41
N THR A 303 1.44 19.08 -17.47
CA THR A 303 1.55 18.00 -16.45
C THR A 303 1.93 18.54 -15.07
N LYS A 304 2.88 19.48 -15.01
CA LYS A 304 3.38 20.08 -13.76
C LYS A 304 2.29 20.89 -13.05
N ARG A 305 1.55 21.74 -13.79
CA ARG A 305 0.43 22.54 -13.25
C ARG A 305 -0.72 21.65 -12.79
N LEU A 306 -1.06 20.60 -13.58
CA LEU A 306 -2.10 19.64 -13.23
C LEU A 306 -1.74 18.92 -11.92
N PHE A 307 -0.49 18.48 -11.76
CA PHE A 307 -0.02 17.86 -10.52
C PHE A 307 -0.19 18.77 -9.30
N ALA A 308 0.26 20.02 -9.39
CA ALA A 308 0.12 21.00 -8.32
C ALA A 308 -1.36 21.29 -8.00
N ALA A 309 -2.19 21.51 -9.02
CA ALA A 309 -3.61 21.83 -8.86
C ALA A 309 -4.38 20.70 -8.17
N VAL A 310 -4.19 19.44 -8.60
CA VAL A 310 -4.87 18.28 -8.01
C VAL A 310 -4.46 18.08 -6.55
N ASN A 311 -3.17 18.26 -6.22
CA ASN A 311 -2.71 18.17 -4.84
C ASN A 311 -3.28 19.33 -3.98
N LEU A 312 -3.38 20.56 -4.50
CA LEU A 312 -4.02 21.67 -3.79
C LEU A 312 -5.52 21.44 -3.58
N ILE A 313 -6.24 20.95 -4.59
CA ILE A 313 -7.67 20.59 -4.48
C ILE A 313 -7.86 19.53 -3.39
N ASN A 314 -6.96 18.54 -3.29
CA ASN A 314 -7.06 17.45 -2.31
C ASN A 314 -7.00 17.91 -0.84
N ILE A 315 -6.50 19.13 -0.57
CA ILE A 315 -6.45 19.69 0.80
C ILE A 315 -7.87 19.87 1.36
N PHE A 316 -8.76 20.48 0.56
CA PHE A 316 -10.08 20.89 1.02
C PHE A 316 -10.97 19.73 1.48
N PRO A 317 -11.15 18.63 0.71
CA PRO A 317 -12.01 17.54 1.16
C PRO A 317 -11.46 16.81 2.39
N ASN A 318 -10.14 16.78 2.59
CA ASN A 318 -9.55 16.23 3.81
C ASN A 318 -9.83 17.12 5.03
N LEU A 319 -9.69 18.44 4.91
CA LEU A 319 -10.02 19.39 5.98
C LEU A 319 -11.51 19.39 6.29
N LEU A 320 -12.38 19.33 5.24
CA LEU A 320 -13.82 19.23 5.41
C LEU A 320 -14.25 17.93 6.09
N LEU A 321 -13.58 16.81 5.78
CA LEU A 321 -13.87 15.53 6.43
C LEU A 321 -13.53 15.58 7.92
N PHE A 322 -12.39 16.19 8.27
CA PHE A 322 -12.03 16.39 9.67
C PHE A 322 -12.99 17.36 10.38
N ALA A 323 -13.35 18.47 9.74
CA ALA A 323 -14.31 19.42 10.28
C ALA A 323 -15.70 18.80 10.49
N LEU A 324 -16.14 17.92 9.57
CA LEU A 324 -17.38 17.17 9.69
C LEU A 324 -17.35 16.26 10.94
N TYR A 325 -16.24 15.56 11.16
CA TYR A 325 -16.03 14.77 12.37
C TYR A 325 -16.06 15.63 13.64
N VAL A 326 -15.32 16.75 13.68
CA VAL A 326 -15.30 17.64 14.86
C VAL A 326 -16.69 18.17 15.19
N LYS A 327 -17.52 18.46 14.18
CA LYS A 327 -18.90 18.91 14.37
C LYS A 327 -19.82 17.77 14.84
N TYR A 328 -19.58 16.54 14.42
CA TYR A 328 -20.45 15.39 14.71
C TYR A 328 -19.66 14.17 15.21
N PRO A 329 -18.91 14.27 16.34
CA PRO A 329 -17.92 13.27 16.75
C PRO A 329 -18.53 11.90 17.11
N GLN A 330 -19.82 11.82 17.42
CA GLN A 330 -20.52 10.57 17.72
C GLN A 330 -21.45 10.09 16.59
N ASN A 331 -21.74 10.98 15.63
CA ASN A 331 -22.86 10.82 14.69
C ASN A 331 -22.43 10.63 13.22
N MET A 332 -21.14 10.33 12.96
CA MET A 332 -20.66 10.10 11.59
C MET A 332 -21.30 8.90 10.90
N THR A 333 -21.96 8.02 11.66
CA THR A 333 -22.72 6.87 11.14
C THR A 333 -24.16 7.20 10.75
N ASN A 334 -24.65 8.41 11.03
CA ASN A 334 -25.96 8.83 10.58
C ASN A 334 -25.96 9.06 9.06
N ILE A 335 -27.08 8.83 8.40
CA ILE A 335 -27.20 8.85 6.94
C ILE A 335 -26.64 10.15 6.32
N PRO A 336 -26.98 11.38 6.77
CA PRO A 336 -26.47 12.60 6.16
C PRO A 336 -24.94 12.71 6.26
N GLN A 337 -24.35 12.37 7.42
CA GLN A 337 -22.91 12.42 7.64
C GLN A 337 -22.18 11.34 6.84
N THR A 338 -22.73 10.14 6.77
CA THR A 338 -22.19 9.04 5.94
C THR A 338 -22.21 9.41 4.46
N VAL A 339 -23.28 10.02 3.95
CA VAL A 339 -23.33 10.49 2.56
C VAL A 339 -22.31 11.60 2.31
N ALA A 340 -22.20 12.60 3.20
CA ALA A 340 -21.20 13.65 3.09
C ALA A 340 -19.78 13.09 3.10
N MET A 341 -19.49 12.17 4.02
CA MET A 341 -18.22 11.45 4.10
C MET A 341 -17.93 10.68 2.81
N PHE A 342 -18.92 9.97 2.26
CA PHE A 342 -18.78 9.23 1.00
C PHE A 342 -18.40 10.15 -0.16
N VAL A 343 -19.07 11.28 -0.31
CA VAL A 343 -18.74 12.27 -1.35
C VAL A 343 -17.31 12.81 -1.17
N LEU A 344 -16.93 13.14 0.06
CA LEU A 344 -15.58 13.65 0.35
C LEU A 344 -14.50 12.58 0.05
N THR A 345 -14.73 11.32 0.43
CA THR A 345 -13.78 10.22 0.16
C THR A 345 -13.70 9.88 -1.34
N LEU A 346 -14.78 10.03 -2.10
CA LEU A 346 -14.75 9.95 -3.57
C LEU A 346 -13.82 10.99 -4.17
N ILE A 347 -13.90 12.24 -3.71
CA ILE A 347 -13.05 13.34 -4.19
C ILE A 347 -11.59 13.08 -3.79
N ILE A 348 -11.33 12.70 -2.53
CA ILE A 348 -9.99 12.39 -2.02
C ILE A 348 -9.35 11.27 -2.85
N GLY A 349 -10.05 10.16 -3.02
CA GLY A 349 -9.57 9.00 -3.78
C GLY A 349 -9.28 9.36 -5.25
N SER A 350 -10.15 10.17 -5.86
CA SER A 350 -9.95 10.65 -7.24
C SER A 350 -8.72 11.54 -7.34
N CYS A 351 -8.53 12.49 -6.43
CA CYS A 351 -7.35 13.35 -6.40
C CYS A 351 -6.05 12.55 -6.21
N VAL A 352 -6.05 11.57 -5.31
CA VAL A 352 -4.89 10.70 -5.07
C VAL A 352 -4.55 9.89 -6.32
N SER A 353 -5.53 9.29 -6.99
CA SER A 353 -5.34 8.49 -8.20
C SER A 353 -4.83 9.34 -9.38
N ILE A 354 -5.41 10.52 -9.60
CA ILE A 354 -4.95 11.47 -10.63
C ILE A 354 -3.53 11.92 -10.32
N SER A 355 -3.23 12.29 -9.07
CA SER A 355 -1.90 12.72 -8.65
C SER A 355 -0.85 11.64 -8.92
N SER A 356 -1.14 10.38 -8.61
CA SER A 356 -0.24 9.24 -8.88
C SER A 356 0.02 9.03 -10.38
N THR A 357 -1.02 9.12 -11.21
CA THR A 357 -0.88 8.99 -12.67
C THR A 357 -0.05 10.13 -13.25
N VAL A 358 -0.32 11.37 -12.84
CA VAL A 358 0.43 12.55 -13.29
C VAL A 358 1.89 12.51 -12.82
N GLN A 359 2.14 12.00 -11.62
CA GLN A 359 3.49 11.77 -11.10
C GLN A 359 4.30 10.85 -12.03
N THR A 360 3.70 9.74 -12.46
CA THR A 360 4.31 8.82 -13.42
C THR A 360 4.64 9.51 -14.76
N LEU A 361 3.74 10.36 -15.26
CA LEU A 361 3.99 11.15 -16.47
C LEU A 361 5.14 12.13 -16.30
N ILE A 362 5.27 12.80 -15.14
CA ILE A 362 6.40 13.72 -14.88
C ILE A 362 7.72 12.95 -14.82
N ILE A 363 7.75 11.74 -14.28
CA ILE A 363 8.95 10.89 -14.29
C ILE A 363 9.34 10.55 -15.72
N SER A 364 8.37 10.18 -16.57
CA SER A 364 8.63 9.90 -17.99
C SER A 364 9.17 11.14 -18.71
N GLN A 365 8.62 12.34 -18.42
CA GLN A 365 9.17 13.60 -18.97
C GLN A 365 10.59 13.89 -18.48
N ALA A 366 10.95 13.48 -17.26
CA ALA A 366 12.32 13.62 -16.76
C ALA A 366 13.28 12.69 -17.51
N VAL A 367 12.84 11.50 -17.92
CA VAL A 367 13.59 10.57 -18.79
C VAL A 367 13.78 11.19 -20.18
N ASP A 368 12.72 11.72 -20.79
CA ASP A 368 12.78 12.36 -22.11
C ASP A 368 13.73 13.59 -22.10
N LEU A 369 13.77 14.32 -20.99
CA LEU A 369 14.73 15.42 -20.80
C LEU A 369 16.17 14.91 -20.75
N GLU A 370 16.42 13.82 -20.03
CA GLU A 370 17.75 13.21 -19.92
C GLU A 370 18.23 12.68 -21.27
N GLU A 371 17.36 12.05 -22.04
CA GLU A 371 17.66 11.56 -23.39
C GLU A 371 18.12 12.70 -24.30
N LYS A 372 17.48 13.88 -24.23
CA LYS A 372 17.90 15.07 -24.99
C LYS A 372 19.25 15.62 -24.56
N ILE A 373 19.61 15.49 -23.26
CA ILE A 373 20.86 16.04 -22.71
C ILE A 373 22.03 15.08 -22.93
N SER A 374 21.84 13.79 -22.62
CA SER A 374 22.92 12.79 -22.58
C SER A 374 22.92 11.82 -23.75
N GLY A 375 21.87 11.79 -24.57
CA GLY A 375 21.64 10.77 -25.60
C GLY A 375 21.26 9.39 -25.06
N ASN A 376 21.20 9.23 -23.74
CA ASN A 376 20.83 7.98 -23.07
C ASN A 376 19.41 8.08 -22.50
N ARG A 377 18.66 6.96 -22.56
CA ARG A 377 17.30 6.85 -22.05
C ARG A 377 17.24 5.92 -20.83
N PRO A 378 17.53 6.40 -19.61
CA PRO A 378 17.61 5.57 -18.40
C PRO A 378 16.26 5.40 -17.70
N ASP A 379 15.21 4.92 -18.40
CA ASP A 379 13.85 4.77 -17.84
C ASP A 379 13.84 4.04 -16.50
N ALA A 380 14.40 2.84 -16.44
CA ALA A 380 14.39 2.00 -15.24
C ALA A 380 15.08 2.68 -14.04
N LEU A 381 16.17 3.40 -14.27
CA LEU A 381 16.93 4.08 -13.23
C LEU A 381 16.15 5.26 -12.64
N PHE A 382 15.40 6.01 -13.45
CA PHE A 382 14.60 7.15 -13.01
C PHE A 382 13.42 6.70 -12.15
N PHE A 383 12.69 5.67 -12.60
CA PHE A 383 11.58 5.11 -11.82
C PHE A 383 12.08 4.50 -10.51
N SER A 384 13.21 3.78 -10.53
CA SER A 384 13.74 3.17 -9.31
C SER A 384 14.30 4.20 -8.32
N ALA A 385 14.97 5.25 -8.79
CA ALA A 385 15.44 6.35 -7.93
C ALA A 385 14.28 7.07 -7.24
N HIS A 386 13.20 7.35 -7.98
CA HIS A 386 11.98 7.93 -7.42
C HIS A 386 11.35 7.00 -6.37
N THR A 387 11.15 5.72 -6.72
CA THR A 387 10.53 4.72 -5.84
C THR A 387 11.33 4.53 -4.56
N PHE A 388 12.66 4.50 -4.64
CA PHE A 388 13.55 4.43 -3.48
C PHE A 388 13.24 5.54 -2.46
N ILE A 389 13.17 6.79 -2.93
CA ILE A 389 12.92 7.96 -2.08
C ILE A 389 11.51 7.92 -1.47
N VAL A 390 10.51 7.54 -2.28
CA VAL A 390 9.12 7.43 -1.80
C VAL A 390 8.97 6.30 -0.77
N LYS A 391 9.64 5.16 -0.95
CA LYS A 391 9.62 4.05 0.03
C LYS A 391 10.18 4.46 1.39
N ILE A 392 11.27 5.23 1.42
CA ILE A 392 11.78 5.80 2.68
C ILE A 392 10.72 6.67 3.35
N GLY A 393 10.09 7.56 2.59
CA GLY A 393 9.03 8.42 3.10
C GLY A 393 7.82 7.65 3.63
N THR A 394 7.39 6.58 2.95
CA THR A 394 6.27 5.74 3.42
C THR A 394 6.62 4.97 4.69
N GLY A 395 7.87 4.53 4.86
CA GLY A 395 8.36 3.97 6.12
C GLY A 395 8.24 4.97 7.27
N LEU A 396 8.71 6.20 7.07
CA LEU A 396 8.59 7.27 8.07
C LEU A 396 7.12 7.62 8.39
N SER A 397 6.23 7.50 7.41
CA SER A 397 4.78 7.72 7.63
C SER A 397 4.17 6.69 8.59
N SER A 398 4.57 5.42 8.49
CA SER A 398 4.13 4.37 9.41
C SER A 398 4.61 4.62 10.84
N LEU A 399 5.85 5.10 10.99
CA LEU A 399 6.38 5.49 12.30
C LEU A 399 5.63 6.69 12.88
N ALA A 400 5.34 7.71 12.07
CA ALA A 400 4.59 8.89 12.50
C ALA A 400 3.17 8.53 12.97
N ALA A 401 2.49 7.58 12.29
CA ALA A 401 1.20 7.06 12.74
C ALA A 401 1.29 6.40 14.13
N SER A 402 2.34 5.62 14.36
CA SER A 402 2.56 4.93 15.64
C SER A 402 2.90 5.89 16.79
N ILE A 403 3.65 6.95 16.51
CA ILE A 403 3.91 8.03 17.47
C ILE A 403 2.60 8.72 17.86
N GLY A 404 1.66 8.90 16.93
CA GLY A 404 0.34 9.44 17.23
C GLY A 404 -0.38 8.67 18.35
N TYR A 405 -0.36 7.34 18.32
CA TYR A 405 -0.94 6.51 19.39
C TYR A 405 -0.22 6.71 20.74
N ALA A 406 1.10 6.86 20.71
CA ALA A 406 1.88 7.13 21.94
C ALA A 406 1.53 8.51 22.55
N VAL A 407 1.31 9.54 21.74
CA VAL A 407 0.92 10.89 22.20
C VAL A 407 -0.40 10.87 22.97
N VAL A 408 -1.39 10.11 22.52
CA VAL A 408 -2.67 9.94 23.23
C VAL A 408 -2.60 8.88 24.34
N LYS A 409 -1.39 8.38 24.65
CA LYS A 409 -1.12 7.36 25.68
C LYS A 409 -1.92 6.06 25.47
N PHE A 410 -2.23 5.74 24.22
CA PHE A 410 -2.97 4.53 23.88
C PHE A 410 -2.04 3.31 23.88
N SER A 411 -2.00 2.62 25.03
CA SER A 411 -1.13 1.47 25.31
C SER A 411 -1.76 0.13 24.90
N SER A 412 -0.99 -0.94 25.01
CA SER A 412 -1.49 -2.31 24.80
C SER A 412 -2.59 -2.69 25.78
N SER A 413 -2.52 -2.23 27.04
CA SER A 413 -3.57 -2.44 28.03
C SER A 413 -4.85 -1.69 27.69
N GLU A 414 -4.74 -0.45 27.17
CA GLU A 414 -5.90 0.31 26.66
C GLU A 414 -6.54 -0.37 25.43
N THR A 415 -5.71 -0.95 24.58
CA THR A 415 -6.19 -1.75 23.45
C THR A 415 -6.96 -3.00 23.90
N ALA A 416 -6.43 -3.71 24.88
CA ALA A 416 -7.12 -4.88 25.47
C ALA A 416 -8.45 -4.46 26.11
N ALA A 417 -8.45 -3.40 26.92
CA ALA A 417 -9.67 -2.87 27.56
C ALA A 417 -10.71 -2.41 26.52
N LEU A 418 -10.28 -1.80 25.40
CA LEU A 418 -11.16 -1.42 24.29
C LEU A 418 -11.77 -2.65 23.62
N ASN A 419 -10.98 -3.69 23.39
CA ASN A 419 -11.47 -4.94 22.79
C ASN A 419 -12.49 -5.63 23.71
N ASP A 420 -12.22 -5.70 25.03
CA ASP A 420 -13.14 -6.25 26.02
C ASP A 420 -14.43 -5.42 26.12
N PHE A 421 -14.33 -4.08 26.07
CA PHE A 421 -15.49 -3.20 26.04
C PHE A 421 -16.39 -3.49 24.84
N ILE A 422 -15.84 -3.69 23.65
CA ILE A 422 -16.59 -4.05 22.44
C ILE A 422 -17.18 -5.45 22.55
N ALA A 423 -16.44 -6.43 23.07
CA ALA A 423 -16.92 -7.80 23.26
C ALA A 423 -18.14 -7.85 24.18
N ASN A 424 -18.23 -6.91 25.14
CA ASN A 424 -19.38 -6.74 26.02
C ASN A 424 -20.49 -5.85 25.42
N GLY A 425 -20.49 -5.63 24.11
CA GLY A 425 -21.52 -4.84 23.40
C GLY A 425 -21.33 -3.34 23.44
N GLY A 426 -20.17 -2.85 23.92
CA GLY A 426 -19.85 -1.42 23.97
C GLY A 426 -19.59 -0.83 22.58
N ILE A 427 -19.94 0.45 22.42
CA ILE A 427 -19.72 1.21 21.18
C ILE A 427 -18.72 2.34 21.47
N PRO A 428 -17.44 2.22 21.02
CA PRO A 428 -16.38 3.14 21.45
C PRO A 428 -16.65 4.61 21.10
N ARG A 429 -17.27 4.90 19.95
CA ARG A 429 -17.59 6.29 19.54
C ARG A 429 -18.58 7.00 20.46
N LEU A 430 -19.36 6.25 21.25
CA LEU A 430 -20.36 6.81 22.16
C LEU A 430 -19.81 6.95 23.61
N ASP A 431 -18.66 6.36 23.89
CA ASP A 431 -18.03 6.40 25.22
C ASP A 431 -16.90 7.44 25.27
N GLY A 432 -17.03 8.41 26.19
CA GLY A 432 -16.06 9.50 26.35
C GLY A 432 -14.63 9.05 26.66
N ARG A 433 -14.45 7.86 27.24
CA ARG A 433 -13.12 7.28 27.51
C ARG A 433 -12.28 7.11 26.25
N TYR A 434 -12.91 6.80 25.11
CA TYR A 434 -12.24 6.55 23.85
C TYR A 434 -12.26 7.76 22.90
N SER A 435 -12.77 8.91 23.34
CA SER A 435 -12.89 10.13 22.52
C SER A 435 -11.56 10.57 21.93
N ASN A 436 -10.49 10.54 22.73
CA ASN A 436 -9.15 10.91 22.28
C ASN A 436 -8.63 9.97 21.17
N LEU A 437 -8.89 8.67 21.29
CA LEU A 437 -8.52 7.69 20.26
C LEU A 437 -9.31 7.93 18.98
N MET A 438 -10.65 8.14 19.09
CA MET A 438 -11.47 8.40 17.89
C MET A 438 -11.05 9.67 17.17
N THR A 439 -10.72 10.73 17.92
CA THR A 439 -10.19 11.98 17.36
C THR A 439 -8.84 11.78 16.70
N LEU A 440 -7.95 11.02 17.33
CA LEU A 440 -6.66 10.68 16.73
C LEU A 440 -6.82 9.94 15.40
N LEU A 441 -7.70 8.95 15.33
CA LEU A 441 -7.92 8.17 14.11
C LEU A 441 -8.38 9.05 12.94
N PHE A 442 -9.36 9.94 13.17
CA PHE A 442 -9.80 10.89 12.15
C PHE A 442 -8.71 11.91 11.81
N MET A 443 -7.99 12.42 12.80
CA MET A 443 -6.90 13.35 12.61
C MET A 443 -5.79 12.73 11.74
N LEU A 444 -5.34 11.52 12.05
CA LEU A 444 -4.29 10.82 11.31
C LEU A 444 -4.75 10.36 9.91
N TYR A 445 -6.03 10.11 9.73
CA TYR A 445 -6.60 9.77 8.44
C TYR A 445 -6.66 10.97 7.47
N THR A 446 -6.84 12.19 7.98
CA THR A 446 -7.15 13.38 7.17
C THR A 446 -6.03 14.41 7.12
N LEU A 447 -5.55 14.91 8.29
CA LEU A 447 -4.63 16.05 8.35
C LEU A 447 -3.25 15.76 7.73
N PRO A 448 -2.61 14.60 7.93
CA PRO A 448 -1.35 14.27 7.26
C PRO A 448 -1.51 14.20 5.73
N VAL A 449 -2.67 13.76 5.23
CA VAL A 449 -2.96 13.74 3.80
C VAL A 449 -3.10 15.16 3.24
N ALA A 450 -3.79 16.05 3.94
CA ALA A 450 -3.90 17.45 3.58
C ALA A 450 -2.52 18.14 3.57
N LEU A 451 -1.74 17.98 4.64
CA LEU A 451 -0.39 18.52 4.75
C LEU A 451 0.53 17.98 3.65
N SER A 452 0.52 16.68 3.46
CA SER A 452 1.31 15.99 2.43
C SER A 452 0.95 16.46 1.03
N SER A 453 -0.32 16.70 0.76
CA SER A 453 -0.78 17.25 -0.53
C SER A 453 -0.27 18.67 -0.74
N LEU A 454 -0.31 19.53 0.29
CA LEU A 454 0.27 20.87 0.24
C LEU A 454 1.77 20.80 -0.05
N LEU A 455 2.51 20.05 0.76
CA LEU A 455 3.96 19.93 0.65
C LEU A 455 4.39 19.34 -0.71
N SER A 456 3.65 18.36 -1.22
CA SER A 456 3.89 17.74 -2.52
C SER A 456 3.69 18.71 -3.69
N ALA A 457 2.80 19.70 -3.57
CA ALA A 457 2.55 20.71 -4.59
C ALA A 457 3.66 21.79 -4.66
N ILE A 458 4.31 22.12 -3.53
CA ILE A 458 5.26 23.25 -3.42
C ILE A 458 6.36 23.25 -4.50
N PRO A 459 7.05 22.13 -4.83
CA PRO A 459 8.10 22.13 -5.86
C PRO A 459 7.60 22.51 -7.26
N PHE A 460 6.28 22.45 -7.52
CA PHE A 460 5.66 22.73 -8.80
C PHE A 460 4.82 24.01 -8.82
N ILE A 461 4.55 24.66 -7.67
CA ILE A 461 3.87 25.96 -7.59
C ILE A 461 4.82 27.08 -8.04
N ARG A 462 6.10 27.01 -7.64
CA ARG A 462 7.15 27.94 -8.06
C ARG A 462 7.75 27.48 -9.39
N GLY A 463 6.90 27.28 -10.40
CA GLY A 463 7.31 26.83 -11.72
C GLY A 463 7.96 27.98 -12.49
N GLU A 464 9.14 27.72 -13.03
CA GLU A 464 9.70 28.48 -14.12
C GLU A 464 8.67 28.61 -15.24
N ARG A 465 8.61 29.81 -15.83
CA ARG A 465 8.01 29.99 -17.16
C ARG A 465 8.72 28.99 -18.08
N ASP A 466 7.96 28.13 -18.73
CA ASP A 466 8.41 27.09 -19.67
C ASP A 466 9.41 27.63 -20.68
#